data_6de07ca0ee25b23c06bd4d661680de45
#
_entry.id   6de07ca0ee25b23c06bd4d661680de45
#
_cell.length_a   1.000
_cell.length_b   1.000
_cell.length_c   1.000
_cell.angle_alpha   90.00
_cell.angle_beta   90.00
_cell.angle_gamma   90.00
#
_symmetry.space_group_name_H-M   'P 1'
#
loop_
_entity.id
_entity.type
_entity.pdbx_description
1 polymer ?
#
loop_
_entity_poly.entity_id
_entity_poly.type
_entity_poly.pdbx_seq_one_letter_code
_entity_poly.pdbx_strand_id
1 'polypeptide(L)'
;MKILIIRFSAIGDIVLTTPVMRALKQWNSDVEIHYITKKQNIGLLEGHPSVDHLHAWDDGVPAALQHQTFDLILDLHNNWRSWRIRWALKGPVKTFYKANWERFLWVHLGIKKRFPTAVDRYLKTILHLGIEGNFPLFFPNTLEPQKLHEPTEWKGTYQVMVLGAAHATKRIPEDKMLLWMNPQDRWIFVGGPGEQEQGERLAAKNPTTWVNAAGLCSFRESAWILEHASHIIAGDTGMMHLACAFPVPLTVVWGSTSGDLGMPALSQAAVTNKIVPNLDCWPCTKRGKDRCPKGHFRCMTEQV
;
A
#
# COMPACT_ATOMS: atom_id res chain seq x y z
N MET A 1 25.35 -6.33 11.82
CA MET A 1 24.22 -7.28 11.92
C MET A 1 23.54 -7.35 10.56
N LYS A 2 23.37 -8.59 10.04
CA LYS A 2 22.77 -8.82 8.71
C LYS A 2 21.34 -9.36 8.86
N ILE A 3 20.35 -8.64 8.34
CA ILE A 3 18.92 -8.96 8.48
C ILE A 3 18.29 -9.19 7.10
N LEU A 4 17.55 -10.29 6.94
CA LEU A 4 16.74 -10.54 5.76
C LEU A 4 15.27 -10.24 6.06
N ILE A 5 14.64 -9.39 5.26
CA ILE A 5 13.20 -9.14 5.28
C ILE A 5 12.55 -9.82 4.07
N ILE A 6 11.53 -10.62 4.30
CA ILE A 6 10.80 -11.32 3.24
C ILE A 6 9.38 -10.77 3.13
N ARG A 7 9.09 -10.04 2.03
CA ARG A 7 7.73 -9.61 1.68
C ARG A 7 7.54 -9.53 0.17
N PHE A 8 6.87 -10.52 -0.42
CA PHE A 8 6.73 -10.64 -1.89
C PHE A 8 5.70 -9.70 -2.49
N SER A 9 4.61 -9.44 -1.77
CA SER A 9 3.41 -8.69 -2.22
C SER A 9 2.44 -8.49 -1.04
N ALA A 10 1.36 -7.67 -1.11
CA ALA A 10 1.04 -6.77 -2.20
C ALA A 10 1.77 -5.43 -2.04
N ILE A 11 1.56 -4.45 -2.95
CA ILE A 11 2.16 -3.11 -2.90
C ILE A 11 1.98 -2.48 -1.52
N GLY A 12 0.73 -2.35 -1.04
CA GLY A 12 0.44 -1.76 0.26
C GLY A 12 1.12 -2.49 1.42
N ASP A 13 1.16 -3.82 1.39
CA ASP A 13 1.85 -4.60 2.43
C ASP A 13 3.37 -4.36 2.43
N ILE A 14 3.99 -4.12 1.25
CA ILE A 14 5.42 -3.77 1.16
C ILE A 14 5.64 -2.39 1.79
N VAL A 15 4.83 -1.40 1.42
CA VAL A 15 4.88 -0.06 2.03
C VAL A 15 4.72 -0.14 3.56
N LEU A 16 3.80 -0.95 4.06
CA LEU A 16 3.59 -1.16 5.50
C LEU A 16 4.78 -1.85 6.21
N THR A 17 5.80 -2.33 5.51
CA THR A 17 7.05 -2.80 6.13
C THR A 17 8.09 -1.70 6.33
N THR A 18 7.93 -0.52 5.71
CA THR A 18 8.92 0.58 5.80
C THR A 18 9.18 1.05 7.23
N PRO A 19 8.20 1.05 8.15
CA PRO A 19 8.46 1.33 9.57
C PRO A 19 9.45 0.37 10.22
N VAL A 20 9.43 -0.92 9.86
CA VAL A 20 10.36 -1.92 10.41
C VAL A 20 11.79 -1.64 9.92
N MET A 21 11.96 -1.35 8.63
CA MET A 21 13.27 -1.01 8.05
C MET A 21 13.84 0.26 8.68
N ARG A 22 13.00 1.30 8.82
CA ARG A 22 13.38 2.56 9.46
C ARG A 22 13.75 2.35 10.93
N ALA A 23 12.97 1.58 11.67
CA ALA A 23 13.22 1.27 13.07
C ALA A 23 14.57 0.56 13.26
N LEU A 24 14.89 -0.41 12.42
CA LEU A 24 16.17 -1.13 12.43
C LEU A 24 17.35 -0.20 12.15
N LYS A 25 17.26 0.67 11.15
CA LYS A 25 18.33 1.64 10.81
C LYS A 25 18.49 2.73 11.87
N GLN A 26 17.41 3.15 12.54
CA GLN A 26 17.49 4.10 13.67
C GLN A 26 18.07 3.46 14.93
N TRP A 27 17.79 2.18 15.17
CA TRP A 27 18.35 1.44 16.30
C TRP A 27 19.86 1.21 16.13
N ASN A 28 20.29 0.86 14.92
CA ASN A 28 21.70 0.74 14.58
C ASN A 28 21.90 0.96 13.07
N SER A 29 22.61 2.04 12.70
CA SER A 29 22.89 2.41 11.31
C SER A 29 23.69 1.34 10.54
N ASP A 30 24.51 0.54 11.26
CA ASP A 30 25.36 -0.49 10.67
C ASP A 30 24.61 -1.82 10.39
N VAL A 31 23.31 -1.87 10.66
CA VAL A 31 22.49 -3.01 10.24
C VAL A 31 22.43 -3.09 8.73
N GLU A 32 22.86 -4.22 8.18
CA GLU A 32 22.76 -4.52 6.75
C GLU A 32 21.41 -5.17 6.45
N ILE A 33 20.53 -4.48 5.74
CA ILE A 33 19.18 -4.94 5.41
C ILE A 33 19.13 -5.49 3.98
N HIS A 34 18.93 -6.81 3.88
CA HIS A 34 18.54 -7.49 2.66
C HIS A 34 17.02 -7.57 2.58
N TYR A 35 16.44 -7.21 1.45
CA TYR A 35 15.00 -7.30 1.24
C TYR A 35 14.68 -8.15 0.01
N ILE A 36 13.78 -9.13 0.15
CA ILE A 36 13.34 -9.97 -0.95
C ILE A 36 11.87 -9.71 -1.29
N THR A 37 11.60 -9.35 -2.54
CA THR A 37 10.26 -9.10 -3.07
C THR A 37 10.11 -9.64 -4.49
N LYS A 38 8.88 -9.70 -5.01
CA LYS A 38 8.65 -10.07 -6.42
C LYS A 38 9.30 -9.06 -7.36
N LYS A 39 9.81 -9.54 -8.51
CA LYS A 39 10.43 -8.72 -9.55
C LYS A 39 9.61 -7.48 -9.92
N GLN A 40 8.31 -7.63 -10.08
CA GLN A 40 7.38 -6.53 -10.41
C GLN A 40 7.24 -5.45 -9.33
N ASN A 41 7.66 -5.71 -8.10
CA ASN A 41 7.57 -4.79 -6.97
C ASN A 41 8.94 -4.18 -6.58
N ILE A 42 10.00 -4.53 -7.28
CA ILE A 42 11.37 -4.01 -7.01
C ILE A 42 11.36 -2.48 -7.02
N GLY A 43 10.71 -1.86 -8.00
CA GLY A 43 10.64 -0.40 -8.11
C GLY A 43 10.05 0.34 -6.90
N LEU A 44 9.34 -0.36 -5.99
CA LEU A 44 8.88 0.24 -4.72
C LEU A 44 10.02 0.51 -3.73
N LEU A 45 11.08 -0.29 -3.78
CA LEU A 45 12.18 -0.24 -2.81
C LEU A 45 13.52 0.12 -3.43
N GLU A 46 13.57 0.29 -4.75
CA GLU A 46 14.76 0.71 -5.47
C GLU A 46 15.23 2.09 -4.99
N GLY A 47 16.49 2.17 -4.53
CA GLY A 47 17.04 3.39 -3.94
C GLY A 47 16.49 3.76 -2.57
N HIS A 48 15.76 2.87 -1.89
CA HIS A 48 15.27 3.13 -0.54
C HIS A 48 16.44 3.13 0.46
N PRO A 49 16.69 4.21 1.23
CA PRO A 49 17.89 4.37 2.04
C PRO A 49 18.02 3.35 3.20
N SER A 50 16.93 2.70 3.56
CA SER A 50 16.95 1.66 4.60
C SER A 50 17.11 0.24 4.01
N VAL A 51 17.37 0.08 2.71
CA VAL A 51 17.57 -1.23 2.07
C VAL A 51 18.95 -1.24 1.42
N ASP A 52 19.86 -2.06 1.95
CA ASP A 52 21.21 -2.16 1.42
C ASP A 52 21.27 -3.11 0.21
N HIS A 53 20.52 -4.22 0.27
CA HIS A 53 20.46 -5.22 -0.81
C HIS A 53 19.02 -5.60 -1.14
N LEU A 54 18.61 -5.34 -2.37
CA LEU A 54 17.28 -5.66 -2.88
C LEU A 54 17.34 -6.88 -3.80
N HIS A 55 16.55 -7.92 -3.48
CA HIS A 55 16.55 -9.17 -4.19
C HIS A 55 15.21 -9.45 -4.85
N ALA A 56 15.25 -9.71 -6.17
CA ALA A 56 14.07 -10.14 -6.90
C ALA A 56 13.77 -11.62 -6.61
N TRP A 57 12.54 -11.89 -6.19
CA TRP A 57 12.05 -13.26 -6.04
C TRP A 57 11.38 -13.74 -7.33
N ASP A 58 11.85 -14.88 -7.81
CA ASP A 58 11.32 -15.56 -8.99
C ASP A 58 11.24 -17.08 -8.71
N ASP A 59 10.28 -17.43 -7.85
CA ASP A 59 9.92 -18.80 -7.41
C ASP A 59 11.02 -19.68 -6.80
N GLY A 60 12.12 -19.09 -6.34
CA GLY A 60 13.23 -19.78 -5.68
C GLY A 60 13.96 -18.90 -4.69
N VAL A 61 15.02 -19.45 -4.08
CA VAL A 61 15.99 -18.65 -3.32
C VAL A 61 16.87 -17.91 -4.32
N PRO A 62 16.92 -16.56 -4.32
CA PRO A 62 17.82 -15.83 -5.19
C PRO A 62 19.27 -16.29 -5.04
N ALA A 63 19.97 -16.46 -6.16
CA ALA A 63 21.35 -16.96 -6.15
C ALA A 63 22.28 -16.16 -5.22
N ALA A 64 22.08 -14.84 -5.16
CA ALA A 64 22.85 -13.96 -4.27
C ALA A 64 22.62 -14.23 -2.77
N LEU A 65 21.56 -14.95 -2.39
CA LEU A 65 21.28 -15.32 -1.00
C LEU A 65 21.70 -16.74 -0.66
N GLN A 66 21.99 -17.57 -1.67
CA GLN A 66 22.47 -18.92 -1.45
C GLN A 66 23.79 -18.87 -0.69
N HIS A 67 23.93 -19.71 0.34
CA HIS A 67 25.09 -19.76 1.22
C HIS A 67 25.31 -18.55 2.15
N GLN A 68 24.42 -17.54 2.14
CA GLN A 68 24.49 -16.47 3.12
C GLN A 68 23.90 -16.92 4.47
N THR A 69 24.48 -16.38 5.54
CA THR A 69 23.97 -16.53 6.92
C THR A 69 23.45 -15.17 7.38
N PHE A 70 22.28 -15.17 7.99
CA PHE A 70 21.65 -13.97 8.53
C PHE A 70 21.58 -14.03 10.05
N ASP A 71 21.85 -12.90 10.70
CA ASP A 71 21.69 -12.78 12.15
C ASP A 71 20.20 -12.77 12.54
N LEU A 72 19.31 -12.39 11.59
CA LEU A 72 17.87 -12.43 11.77
C LEU A 72 17.14 -12.50 10.41
N ILE A 73 16.15 -13.37 10.32
CA ILE A 73 15.23 -13.45 9.18
C ILE A 73 13.84 -13.02 9.63
N LEU A 74 13.35 -11.91 9.09
CA LEU A 74 11.99 -11.39 9.32
C LEU A 74 11.06 -11.84 8.20
N ASP A 75 10.31 -12.91 8.40
CA ASP A 75 9.30 -13.35 7.42
C ASP A 75 7.98 -12.59 7.64
N LEU A 76 7.90 -11.41 7.03
CA LEU A 76 6.70 -10.55 7.04
C LEU A 76 5.67 -10.94 5.96
N HIS A 77 5.90 -12.03 5.23
CA HIS A 77 4.94 -12.62 4.30
C HIS A 77 4.19 -13.82 4.90
N ASN A 78 4.94 -14.67 5.61
CA ASN A 78 4.47 -15.80 6.41
C ASN A 78 3.49 -16.72 5.65
N ASN A 79 3.91 -17.25 4.49
CA ASN A 79 3.16 -18.25 3.72
C ASN A 79 4.10 -19.41 3.31
N TRP A 80 3.56 -20.43 2.59
CA TRP A 80 4.35 -21.60 2.18
C TRP A 80 5.56 -21.24 1.30
N ARG A 81 5.48 -20.16 0.48
CA ARG A 81 6.58 -19.71 -0.37
C ARG A 81 7.70 -19.08 0.44
N SER A 82 7.36 -18.20 1.38
CA SER A 82 8.35 -17.63 2.29
C SER A 82 8.92 -18.67 3.26
N TRP A 83 8.12 -19.69 3.63
CA TRP A 83 8.58 -20.82 4.43
C TRP A 83 9.70 -21.60 3.71
N ARG A 84 9.58 -21.86 2.40
CA ARG A 84 10.64 -22.50 1.61
C ARG A 84 11.95 -21.71 1.65
N ILE A 85 11.88 -20.36 1.53
CA ILE A 85 13.07 -19.50 1.56
C ILE A 85 13.73 -19.53 2.94
N ARG A 86 12.96 -19.28 4.01
CA ARG A 86 13.51 -19.26 5.36
C ARG A 86 14.06 -20.61 5.80
N TRP A 87 13.56 -21.71 5.25
CA TRP A 87 14.07 -23.04 5.52
C TRP A 87 15.38 -23.35 4.79
N ALA A 88 15.56 -22.76 3.60
CA ALA A 88 16.77 -22.93 2.81
C ALA A 88 17.92 -22.01 3.26
N LEU A 89 17.62 -20.97 4.03
CA LEU A 89 18.61 -20.01 4.52
C LEU A 89 18.93 -20.24 5.99
N LYS A 90 20.15 -19.88 6.41
CA LYS A 90 20.62 -20.03 7.79
C LYS A 90 20.39 -18.75 8.58
N GLY A 91 19.78 -18.87 9.76
CA GLY A 91 19.56 -17.78 10.70
C GLY A 91 18.28 -17.94 11.53
N PRO A 92 18.19 -17.26 12.69
CA PRO A 92 16.99 -17.25 13.51
C PRO A 92 15.85 -16.53 12.77
N VAL A 93 14.63 -17.07 12.86
CA VAL A 93 13.46 -16.60 12.14
C VAL A 93 12.43 -15.99 13.08
N LYS A 94 11.93 -14.81 12.75
CA LYS A 94 10.73 -14.22 13.37
C LYS A 94 9.65 -14.03 12.31
N THR A 95 8.41 -14.36 12.68
CA THR A 95 7.23 -14.21 11.81
C THR A 95 6.19 -13.34 12.48
N PHE A 96 5.41 -12.60 11.69
CA PHE A 96 4.33 -11.79 12.23
C PHE A 96 3.01 -12.57 12.38
N TYR A 97 2.20 -12.15 13.31
CA TYR A 97 0.85 -12.70 13.51
C TYR A 97 -0.14 -12.17 12.48
N LYS A 98 -0.79 -13.06 11.72
CA LYS A 98 -1.69 -12.68 10.61
C LYS A 98 -3.09 -12.23 11.03
N ALA A 99 -3.54 -12.57 12.23
CA ALA A 99 -4.90 -12.32 12.72
C ALA A 99 -6.00 -12.84 11.76
N ASN A 100 -5.77 -14.00 11.11
CA ASN A 100 -6.69 -14.51 10.09
C ASN A 100 -8.02 -15.00 10.70
N TRP A 101 -7.94 -15.59 11.89
CA TRP A 101 -9.09 -16.14 12.59
C TRP A 101 -10.01 -15.03 13.11
N GLU A 102 -9.46 -14.01 13.71
CA GLU A 102 -10.21 -12.85 14.22
C GLU A 102 -10.92 -12.09 13.09
N ARG A 103 -10.22 -11.89 11.96
CA ARG A 103 -10.82 -11.30 10.76
C ARG A 103 -11.94 -12.16 10.18
N PHE A 104 -11.79 -13.48 10.23
CA PHE A 104 -12.84 -14.40 9.80
C PHE A 104 -14.08 -14.26 10.69
N LEU A 105 -13.89 -14.27 12.00
CA LEU A 105 -14.99 -14.12 12.97
C LEU A 105 -15.72 -12.79 12.79
N TRP A 106 -14.96 -11.69 12.55
CA TRP A 106 -15.59 -10.40 12.32
C TRP A 106 -16.42 -10.39 11.02
N VAL A 107 -15.83 -10.80 9.91
CA VAL A 107 -16.49 -10.73 8.59
C VAL A 107 -17.69 -11.67 8.48
N HIS A 108 -17.63 -12.87 9.10
CA HIS A 108 -18.65 -13.89 8.92
C HIS A 108 -19.65 -14.01 10.08
N LEU A 109 -19.24 -13.67 11.28
CA LEU A 109 -20.06 -13.79 12.49
C LEU A 109 -20.34 -12.44 13.16
N GLY A 110 -19.87 -11.33 12.60
CA GLY A 110 -20.07 -9.99 13.16
C GLY A 110 -19.35 -9.74 14.50
N ILE A 111 -18.49 -10.67 14.93
CA ILE A 111 -17.77 -10.55 16.22
C ILE A 111 -16.63 -9.53 16.05
N LYS A 112 -16.95 -8.27 16.35
CA LYS A 112 -16.00 -7.16 16.28
C LYS A 112 -14.98 -7.27 17.41
N LYS A 113 -13.70 -7.31 17.05
CA LYS A 113 -12.58 -7.26 17.99
C LYS A 113 -11.52 -6.30 17.45
N ARG A 114 -11.16 -5.30 18.25
CA ARG A 114 -10.03 -4.43 17.90
C ARG A 114 -8.74 -5.25 17.95
N PHE A 115 -7.97 -5.20 16.88
CA PHE A 115 -6.65 -5.84 16.82
C PHE A 115 -5.61 -4.90 16.23
N PRO A 116 -4.32 -5.15 16.51
CA PRO A 116 -3.23 -4.29 16.07
C PRO A 116 -3.19 -4.15 14.55
N THR A 117 -2.74 -3.00 14.08
CA THR A 117 -2.54 -2.75 12.64
C THR A 117 -1.49 -3.71 12.05
N ALA A 118 -1.40 -3.77 10.74
CA ALA A 118 -0.34 -4.55 10.09
C ALA A 118 1.04 -4.06 10.51
N VAL A 119 1.24 -2.74 10.63
CA VAL A 119 2.50 -2.13 11.07
C VAL A 119 2.84 -2.57 12.50
N ASP A 120 1.90 -2.50 13.45
CA ASP A 120 2.14 -2.95 14.83
C ASP A 120 2.55 -4.42 14.88
N ARG A 121 1.92 -5.25 14.05
CA ARG A 121 2.23 -6.68 13.99
C ARG A 121 3.59 -6.97 13.35
N TYR A 122 4.04 -6.13 12.39
CA TYR A 122 5.38 -6.22 11.82
C TYR A 122 6.43 -5.74 12.82
N LEU A 123 6.22 -4.59 13.49
CA LEU A 123 7.13 -4.07 14.52
C LEU A 123 7.30 -5.05 15.69
N LYS A 124 6.27 -5.81 16.06
CA LYS A 124 6.38 -6.87 17.08
C LYS A 124 7.47 -7.91 16.78
N THR A 125 7.83 -8.10 15.52
CA THR A 125 8.89 -9.07 15.16
C THR A 125 10.28 -8.63 15.59
N ILE A 126 10.48 -7.34 15.88
CA ILE A 126 11.76 -6.74 16.29
C ILE A 126 11.79 -6.24 17.74
N LEU A 127 10.68 -6.36 18.51
CA LEU A 127 10.63 -5.91 19.91
C LEU A 127 11.70 -6.56 20.80
N HIS A 128 12.10 -7.82 20.52
CA HIS A 128 13.13 -8.52 21.26
C HIS A 128 14.53 -7.91 21.12
N LEU A 129 14.72 -6.95 20.20
CA LEU A 129 15.93 -6.14 20.04
C LEU A 129 15.92 -4.88 20.92
N GLY A 130 14.86 -4.66 21.73
CA GLY A 130 14.70 -3.46 22.53
C GLY A 130 14.28 -2.23 21.72
N ILE A 131 13.75 -2.44 20.50
CA ILE A 131 13.31 -1.37 19.60
C ILE A 131 11.86 -1.02 19.94
N GLU A 132 11.66 0.16 20.51
CA GLU A 132 10.36 0.71 20.85
C GLU A 132 10.21 2.10 20.24
N GLY A 133 8.99 2.49 19.87
CA GLY A 133 8.70 3.81 19.32
C GLY A 133 7.60 3.81 18.27
N ASN A 134 7.27 5.02 17.81
CA ASN A 134 6.35 5.24 16.71
C ASN A 134 7.16 5.46 15.43
N PHE A 135 7.04 4.56 14.49
CA PHE A 135 7.72 4.62 13.21
C PHE A 135 6.67 4.81 12.10
N PRO A 136 6.49 6.03 11.60
CA PRO A 136 5.55 6.29 10.51
C PRO A 136 6.01 5.65 9.20
N LEU A 137 5.07 5.49 8.28
CA LEU A 137 5.36 5.07 6.92
C LEU A 137 6.37 6.03 6.29
N PHE A 138 7.26 5.48 5.47
CA PHE A 138 8.38 6.23 4.91
C PHE A 138 8.69 5.79 3.48
N PHE A 139 8.63 6.73 2.55
CA PHE A 139 8.93 6.50 1.14
C PHE A 139 9.71 7.70 0.57
N PRO A 140 11.02 7.78 0.78
CA PRO A 140 11.83 8.97 0.46
C PRO A 140 12.36 9.01 -0.97
N ASN A 141 12.22 7.92 -1.73
CA ASN A 141 12.83 7.75 -3.04
C ASN A 141 11.86 8.06 -4.20
N THR A 142 11.14 9.19 -4.08
CA THR A 142 10.27 9.69 -5.14
C THR A 142 11.07 10.15 -6.35
N LEU A 143 10.48 10.10 -7.52
CA LEU A 143 11.09 10.52 -8.79
C LEU A 143 10.08 11.36 -9.57
N GLU A 144 10.48 12.52 -10.01
CA GLU A 144 9.65 13.40 -10.83
C GLU A 144 9.26 12.73 -12.15
N PRO A 145 7.97 12.75 -12.55
CA PRO A 145 7.51 12.12 -13.78
C PRO A 145 8.11 12.78 -15.01
N GLN A 146 8.75 11.98 -15.88
CA GLN A 146 9.37 12.47 -17.11
C GLN A 146 8.41 12.55 -18.30
N LYS A 147 7.31 11.79 -18.24
CA LYS A 147 6.35 11.63 -19.35
C LYS A 147 5.07 12.45 -19.21
N LEU A 148 4.90 13.14 -18.09
CA LEU A 148 3.73 13.99 -17.88
C LEU A 148 4.11 15.43 -18.20
N HIS A 149 3.28 16.09 -19.02
CA HIS A 149 3.36 17.53 -19.19
C HIS A 149 2.86 18.21 -17.91
N GLU A 150 3.57 19.21 -17.45
CA GLU A 150 3.18 20.19 -16.42
C GLU A 150 2.98 19.74 -14.95
N PRO A 151 3.31 18.50 -14.47
CA PRO A 151 3.12 18.19 -13.04
C PRO A 151 3.93 19.10 -12.12
N THR A 152 5.11 19.55 -12.55
CA THR A 152 5.98 20.45 -11.79
C THR A 152 5.35 21.83 -11.62
N GLU A 153 4.74 22.37 -12.68
CA GLU A 153 4.02 23.66 -12.65
C GLU A 153 2.79 23.62 -11.76
N TRP A 154 2.19 22.41 -11.61
CA TRP A 154 0.99 22.21 -10.77
C TRP A 154 1.32 21.82 -9.32
N LYS A 155 2.57 21.69 -8.97
CA LYS A 155 3.00 21.27 -7.63
C LYS A 155 2.26 22.01 -6.52
N GLY A 156 1.61 21.23 -5.64
CA GLY A 156 0.78 21.77 -4.54
C GLY A 156 -0.57 22.38 -4.95
N THR A 157 -0.93 22.36 -6.23
CA THR A 157 -2.18 22.93 -6.74
C THR A 157 -3.09 21.94 -7.43
N TYR A 158 -2.77 20.67 -7.44
CA TYR A 158 -3.59 19.60 -8.02
C TYR A 158 -4.03 18.60 -6.97
N GLN A 159 -5.12 17.92 -7.28
CA GLN A 159 -5.62 16.80 -6.52
C GLN A 159 -5.35 15.48 -7.25
N VAL A 160 -5.31 14.39 -6.51
CA VAL A 160 -5.08 13.06 -7.08
C VAL A 160 -6.29 12.17 -6.87
N MET A 161 -6.75 11.52 -7.94
CA MET A 161 -7.68 10.40 -7.89
C MET A 161 -6.90 9.10 -8.17
N VAL A 162 -6.86 8.21 -7.18
CA VAL A 162 -6.27 6.89 -7.35
C VAL A 162 -7.28 5.97 -8.01
N LEU A 163 -6.95 5.49 -9.20
CA LEU A 163 -7.76 4.58 -9.99
C LEU A 163 -7.49 3.11 -9.61
N GLY A 164 -8.46 2.28 -9.84
CA GLY A 164 -8.34 0.84 -9.72
C GLY A 164 -8.19 0.31 -8.30
N ALA A 165 -8.21 -0.98 -8.22
CA ALA A 165 -7.86 -1.81 -7.07
C ALA A 165 -7.70 -3.27 -7.54
N ALA A 166 -6.98 -4.09 -6.75
CA ALA A 166 -6.81 -5.51 -7.05
C ALA A 166 -8.13 -6.29 -7.15
N HIS A 167 -9.18 -5.82 -6.46
CA HIS A 167 -10.52 -6.43 -6.47
C HIS A 167 -11.58 -5.39 -6.84
N ALA A 168 -12.53 -5.78 -7.68
CA ALA A 168 -13.57 -4.88 -8.18
C ALA A 168 -14.42 -4.25 -7.06
N THR A 169 -14.68 -4.99 -5.97
CA THR A 169 -15.46 -4.48 -4.82
C THR A 169 -14.75 -3.41 -3.98
N LYS A 170 -13.55 -2.99 -4.37
CA LYS A 170 -12.78 -1.91 -3.77
C LYS A 170 -12.58 -0.73 -4.72
N ARG A 171 -13.01 -0.85 -5.98
CA ARG A 171 -12.89 0.19 -7.00
C ARG A 171 -13.98 1.24 -6.81
N ILE A 172 -13.60 2.50 -6.83
CA ILE A 172 -14.54 3.62 -6.83
C ILE A 172 -15.21 3.65 -8.21
N PRO A 173 -16.55 3.66 -8.29
CA PRO A 173 -17.26 3.82 -9.56
C PRO A 173 -16.97 5.16 -10.24
N GLU A 174 -16.89 5.18 -11.57
CA GLU A 174 -16.51 6.38 -12.33
C GLU A 174 -17.50 7.53 -12.14
N ASP A 175 -18.79 7.23 -12.04
CA ASP A 175 -19.85 8.21 -11.75
C ASP A 175 -19.65 8.90 -10.39
N LYS A 176 -19.16 8.16 -9.39
CA LYS A 176 -18.82 8.71 -8.07
C LYS A 176 -17.55 9.57 -8.11
N MET A 177 -16.54 9.16 -8.88
CA MET A 177 -15.35 10.00 -9.10
C MET A 177 -15.77 11.34 -9.70
N LEU A 178 -16.56 11.32 -10.77
CA LEU A 178 -17.03 12.52 -11.45
C LEU A 178 -17.90 13.41 -10.57
N LEU A 179 -18.69 12.84 -9.66
CA LEU A 179 -19.51 13.60 -8.70
C LEU A 179 -18.64 14.40 -7.72
N TRP A 180 -17.48 13.87 -7.31
CA TRP A 180 -16.61 14.51 -6.32
C TRP A 180 -15.55 15.43 -6.95
N MET A 181 -15.32 15.31 -8.24
CA MET A 181 -14.32 16.08 -8.96
C MET A 181 -14.91 17.38 -9.51
N ASN A 182 -14.46 18.53 -8.98
CA ASN A 182 -14.82 19.80 -9.57
C ASN A 182 -14.06 19.96 -10.92
N PRO A 183 -14.76 20.22 -12.03
CA PRO A 183 -14.12 20.40 -13.32
C PRO A 183 -13.11 21.57 -13.39
N GLN A 184 -13.22 22.55 -12.51
CA GLN A 184 -12.29 23.67 -12.46
C GLN A 184 -10.99 23.36 -11.72
N ASP A 185 -10.97 22.28 -10.93
CA ASP A 185 -9.79 21.86 -10.22
C ASP A 185 -8.85 21.03 -11.13
N ARG A 186 -7.58 21.07 -10.81
CA ARG A 186 -6.57 20.24 -11.49
C ARG A 186 -6.54 18.86 -10.88
N TRP A 187 -6.67 17.82 -11.71
CA TRP A 187 -6.66 16.43 -11.27
C TRP A 187 -5.63 15.60 -12.02
N ILE A 188 -4.91 14.76 -11.28
CA ILE A 188 -4.04 13.74 -11.85
C ILE A 188 -4.58 12.36 -11.47
N PHE A 189 -4.76 11.49 -12.46
CA PHE A 189 -5.20 10.12 -12.27
C PHE A 189 -4.02 9.19 -12.12
N VAL A 190 -3.89 8.53 -10.98
CA VAL A 190 -2.80 7.59 -10.69
C VAL A 190 -3.35 6.17 -10.61
N GLY A 191 -2.67 5.23 -11.27
CA GLY A 191 -3.07 3.82 -11.30
C GLY A 191 -2.03 2.97 -12.03
N GLY A 192 -2.24 1.66 -12.07
CA GLY A 192 -1.39 0.75 -12.81
C GLY A 192 -1.71 0.71 -14.32
N PRO A 193 -0.99 -0.12 -15.09
CA PRO A 193 -1.25 -0.28 -16.52
C PRO A 193 -2.70 -0.72 -16.85
N GLY A 194 -3.36 -1.45 -15.95
CA GLY A 194 -4.76 -1.87 -16.13
C GLY A 194 -5.77 -0.73 -16.03
N GLU A 195 -5.38 0.41 -15.50
CA GLU A 195 -6.22 1.60 -15.32
C GLU A 195 -5.92 2.70 -16.34
N GLN A 196 -4.97 2.51 -17.26
CA GLN A 196 -4.55 3.52 -18.24
C GLN A 196 -5.74 4.02 -19.08
N GLU A 197 -6.50 3.10 -19.65
CA GLU A 197 -7.65 3.43 -20.50
C GLU A 197 -8.75 4.19 -19.74
N GLN A 198 -8.98 3.84 -18.46
CA GLN A 198 -9.89 4.58 -17.61
C GLN A 198 -9.39 6.01 -17.35
N GLY A 199 -8.10 6.16 -17.07
CA GLY A 199 -7.47 7.46 -16.86
C GLY A 199 -7.54 8.36 -18.10
N GLU A 200 -7.31 7.80 -19.29
CA GLU A 200 -7.44 8.51 -20.57
C GLU A 200 -8.87 8.98 -20.80
N ARG A 201 -9.88 8.12 -20.56
CA ARG A 201 -11.30 8.50 -20.70
C ARG A 201 -11.70 9.62 -19.72
N LEU A 202 -11.19 9.58 -18.50
CA LEU A 202 -11.44 10.62 -17.50
C LEU A 202 -10.77 11.94 -17.91
N ALA A 203 -9.48 11.90 -18.28
CA ALA A 203 -8.75 13.10 -18.71
C ALA A 203 -9.38 13.76 -19.93
N ALA A 204 -9.89 12.98 -20.88
CA ALA A 204 -10.56 13.50 -22.07
C ALA A 204 -11.84 14.30 -21.77
N LYS A 205 -12.44 14.16 -20.56
CA LYS A 205 -13.63 14.95 -20.16
C LYS A 205 -13.26 16.41 -19.83
N ASN A 206 -12.00 16.65 -19.43
CA ASN A 206 -11.52 18.02 -19.17
C ASN A 206 -9.99 18.12 -19.44
N PRO A 207 -9.59 18.12 -20.73
CA PRO A 207 -8.19 17.97 -21.11
C PRO A 207 -7.29 19.14 -20.72
N THR A 208 -7.86 20.26 -20.27
CA THR A 208 -7.11 21.45 -19.84
C THR A 208 -6.63 21.36 -18.39
N THR A 209 -7.32 20.60 -17.54
CA THR A 209 -7.04 20.54 -16.09
C THR A 209 -6.94 19.11 -15.54
N TRP A 210 -7.27 18.10 -16.35
CA TRP A 210 -7.22 16.70 -15.94
C TRP A 210 -6.17 15.93 -16.73
N VAL A 211 -5.26 15.22 -16.01
CA VAL A 211 -4.11 14.54 -16.61
C VAL A 211 -4.13 13.06 -16.22
N ASN A 212 -3.91 12.19 -17.20
CA ASN A 212 -3.70 10.77 -16.93
C ASN A 212 -2.23 10.44 -16.66
N ALA A 213 -1.95 9.86 -15.50
CA ALA A 213 -0.66 9.26 -15.13
C ALA A 213 -0.77 7.74 -14.97
N ALA A 214 -1.99 7.18 -14.95
CA ALA A 214 -2.20 5.75 -14.79
C ALA A 214 -1.60 4.96 -15.95
N GLY A 215 -0.81 3.95 -15.63
CA GLY A 215 -0.09 3.12 -16.59
C GLY A 215 1.12 3.78 -17.26
N LEU A 216 1.34 5.08 -17.03
CA LEU A 216 2.44 5.85 -17.64
C LEU A 216 3.62 6.06 -16.68
N CYS A 217 3.35 6.02 -15.38
CA CYS A 217 4.31 6.31 -14.33
C CYS A 217 4.76 5.03 -13.61
N SER A 218 6.04 5.01 -13.25
CA SER A 218 6.59 4.04 -12.29
C SER A 218 6.04 4.27 -10.87
N PHE A 219 6.30 3.36 -9.95
CA PHE A 219 5.92 3.54 -8.54
C PHE A 219 6.54 4.80 -7.92
N ARG A 220 7.78 5.11 -8.26
CA ARG A 220 8.51 6.27 -7.74
C ARG A 220 7.97 7.58 -8.29
N GLU A 221 7.59 7.60 -9.57
CA GLU A 221 6.93 8.75 -10.20
C GLU A 221 5.50 8.93 -9.66
N SER A 222 4.75 7.84 -9.49
CA SER A 222 3.43 7.88 -8.83
C SER A 222 3.54 8.40 -7.39
N ALA A 223 4.59 8.01 -6.65
CA ALA A 223 4.85 8.50 -5.31
C ALA A 223 5.14 10.00 -5.29
N TRP A 224 5.91 10.51 -6.25
CA TRP A 224 6.15 11.94 -6.41
C TRP A 224 4.86 12.73 -6.64
N ILE A 225 3.97 12.21 -7.51
CA ILE A 225 2.65 12.81 -7.75
C ILE A 225 1.82 12.87 -6.46
N LEU A 226 1.83 11.79 -5.67
CA LEU A 226 1.12 11.74 -4.39
C LEU A 226 1.72 12.70 -3.36
N GLU A 227 3.04 12.81 -3.29
CA GLU A 227 3.77 13.68 -2.35
C GLU A 227 3.47 15.16 -2.55
N HIS A 228 3.28 15.59 -3.82
CA HIS A 228 3.09 16.99 -4.19
C HIS A 228 1.63 17.39 -4.43
N ALA A 229 0.68 16.48 -4.17
CA ALA A 229 -0.74 16.78 -4.26
C ALA A 229 -1.23 17.67 -3.11
N SER A 230 -2.27 18.45 -3.36
CA SER A 230 -2.99 19.18 -2.32
C SER A 230 -3.97 18.29 -1.56
N HIS A 231 -4.50 17.26 -2.22
CA HIS A 231 -5.43 16.28 -1.65
C HIS A 231 -5.43 14.98 -2.48
N ILE A 232 -5.67 13.85 -1.83
CA ILE A 232 -5.72 12.55 -2.48
C ILE A 232 -7.06 11.87 -2.18
N ILE A 233 -7.70 11.28 -3.19
CA ILE A 233 -8.86 10.39 -3.03
C ILE A 233 -8.45 8.99 -3.51
N ALA A 234 -8.63 8.00 -2.67
CA ALA A 234 -8.27 6.61 -2.96
C ALA A 234 -9.27 5.62 -2.39
N GLY A 235 -9.44 4.48 -3.06
CA GLY A 235 -10.05 3.30 -2.43
C GLY A 235 -9.06 2.56 -1.51
N ASP A 236 -9.50 1.47 -0.89
CA ASP A 236 -8.61 0.55 -0.13
C ASP A 236 -7.65 -0.18 -1.09
N THR A 237 -6.52 0.43 -1.40
CA THR A 237 -5.54 -0.03 -2.40
C THR A 237 -4.11 0.05 -1.90
N GLY A 238 -3.19 -0.55 -2.67
CA GLY A 238 -1.75 -0.39 -2.40
C GLY A 238 -1.28 1.06 -2.50
N MET A 239 -1.84 1.83 -3.43
CA MET A 239 -1.53 3.25 -3.63
C MET A 239 -2.05 4.12 -2.48
N MET A 240 -3.17 3.76 -1.85
CA MET A 240 -3.65 4.42 -0.63
C MET A 240 -2.62 4.30 0.51
N HIS A 241 -2.03 3.11 0.69
CA HIS A 241 -0.97 2.94 1.69
C HIS A 241 0.31 3.70 1.32
N LEU A 242 0.64 3.82 0.02
CA LEU A 242 1.75 4.64 -0.45
C LEU A 242 1.47 6.14 -0.16
N ALA A 243 0.27 6.62 -0.43
CA ALA A 243 -0.16 7.98 -0.11
C ALA A 243 0.00 8.31 1.38
N CYS A 244 -0.24 7.34 2.28
CA CYS A 244 -0.04 7.51 3.71
C CYS A 244 1.42 7.78 4.14
N ALA A 245 2.40 7.57 3.27
CA ALA A 245 3.80 7.90 3.57
C ALA A 245 4.09 9.42 3.48
N PHE A 246 3.17 10.19 2.92
CA PHE A 246 3.30 11.63 2.68
C PHE A 246 2.34 12.45 3.56
N PRO A 247 2.72 13.67 3.97
CA PRO A 247 1.87 14.53 4.80
C PRO A 247 0.80 15.26 3.96
N VAL A 248 0.07 14.52 3.13
CA VAL A 248 -0.98 15.04 2.24
C VAL A 248 -2.35 14.58 2.74
N PRO A 249 -3.35 15.48 2.83
CA PRO A 249 -4.73 15.12 3.19
C PRO A 249 -5.28 14.02 2.29
N LEU A 250 -5.91 13.01 2.89
CA LEU A 250 -6.34 11.80 2.20
C LEU A 250 -7.81 11.49 2.49
N THR A 251 -8.60 11.30 1.46
CA THR A 251 -9.93 10.70 1.55
C THR A 251 -9.87 9.24 1.13
N VAL A 252 -10.25 8.34 2.02
CA VAL A 252 -10.31 6.90 1.75
C VAL A 252 -11.74 6.44 1.60
N VAL A 253 -12.06 5.85 0.47
CA VAL A 253 -13.38 5.30 0.16
C VAL A 253 -13.39 3.80 0.43
N TRP A 254 -14.15 3.40 1.44
CA TRP A 254 -14.23 2.00 1.86
C TRP A 254 -15.40 1.30 1.17
N GLY A 255 -15.07 0.34 0.33
CA GLY A 255 -16.05 -0.54 -0.29
C GLY A 255 -16.40 -1.75 0.57
N SER A 256 -16.07 -2.95 0.09
CA SER A 256 -16.38 -4.22 0.79
C SER A 256 -15.48 -4.54 1.99
N THR A 257 -14.47 -3.73 2.24
CA THR A 257 -13.45 -3.90 3.30
C THR A 257 -13.56 -2.77 4.33
N SER A 258 -12.78 -2.88 5.42
CA SER A 258 -12.64 -1.84 6.45
C SER A 258 -11.19 -1.75 6.92
N GLY A 259 -10.72 -0.54 7.22
CA GLY A 259 -9.45 -0.31 7.89
C GLY A 259 -9.33 -1.00 9.25
N ASP A 260 -10.46 -1.13 9.94
CA ASP A 260 -10.54 -1.81 11.24
C ASP A 260 -10.17 -3.30 11.17
N LEU A 261 -10.16 -3.89 9.98
CA LEU A 261 -9.61 -5.22 9.75
C LEU A 261 -8.06 -5.27 9.84
N GLY A 262 -7.44 -4.20 10.37
CA GLY A 262 -6.03 -4.10 10.71
C GLY A 262 -5.14 -3.54 9.59
N MET A 263 -5.73 -2.85 8.62
CA MET A 263 -5.02 -2.13 7.54
C MET A 263 -5.64 -0.75 7.32
N PRO A 264 -5.71 0.12 8.35
CA PRO A 264 -6.23 1.47 8.19
C PRO A 264 -5.28 2.34 7.36
N ALA A 265 -5.75 3.51 6.95
CA ALA A 265 -4.89 4.55 6.42
C ALA A 265 -4.05 5.17 7.55
N LEU A 266 -2.76 4.85 7.57
CA LEU A 266 -1.81 5.28 8.60
C LEU A 266 -1.04 6.52 8.13
N SER A 267 -1.75 7.61 7.85
CA SER A 267 -1.16 8.89 7.43
C SER A 267 -0.83 9.80 8.62
N GLN A 268 0.19 10.63 8.44
CA GLN A 268 0.52 11.74 9.35
C GLN A 268 -0.36 12.99 9.09
N ALA A 269 -1.01 13.06 7.94
CA ALA A 269 -1.97 14.11 7.62
C ALA A 269 -3.41 13.69 7.98
N ALA A 270 -4.35 14.63 7.78
CA ALA A 270 -5.77 14.37 8.00
C ALA A 270 -6.29 13.26 7.06
N VAL A 271 -7.01 12.31 7.63
CA VAL A 271 -7.66 11.22 6.90
C VAL A 271 -9.17 11.30 7.05
N THR A 272 -9.87 11.43 5.94
CA THR A 272 -11.32 11.32 5.88
C THR A 272 -11.71 9.93 5.39
N ASN A 273 -12.49 9.19 6.17
CA ASN A 273 -12.99 7.89 5.77
C ASN A 273 -14.42 8.01 5.25
N LYS A 274 -14.64 7.72 3.96
CA LYS A 274 -15.97 7.62 3.37
C LYS A 274 -16.47 6.19 3.50
N ILE A 275 -17.55 6.02 4.25
CA ILE A 275 -18.19 4.73 4.52
C ILE A 275 -19.70 4.95 4.42
N VAL A 276 -20.41 4.13 3.64
CA VAL A 276 -21.86 4.14 3.61
C VAL A 276 -22.38 3.63 4.96
N PRO A 277 -23.11 4.44 5.73
CA PRO A 277 -23.58 4.03 7.05
C PRO A 277 -24.67 2.97 6.97
N ASN A 278 -24.84 2.20 8.05
CA ASN A 278 -25.95 1.26 8.27
C ASN A 278 -26.08 0.17 7.19
N LEU A 279 -24.96 -0.29 6.62
CA LEU A 279 -24.94 -1.46 5.75
C LEU A 279 -24.69 -2.73 6.58
N ASP A 280 -25.71 -3.56 6.75
CA ASP A 280 -25.64 -4.81 7.54
C ASP A 280 -24.54 -5.78 7.04
N CYS A 281 -24.23 -5.70 5.75
CA CYS A 281 -23.20 -6.57 5.15
C CYS A 281 -21.78 -6.03 5.29
N TRP A 282 -21.58 -4.83 5.85
CA TRP A 282 -20.26 -4.18 5.87
C TRP A 282 -19.50 -4.39 7.19
N PRO A 283 -18.19 -4.74 7.15
CA PRO A 283 -17.42 -5.18 5.97
C PRO A 283 -17.75 -6.64 5.63
N CYS A 284 -17.92 -6.95 4.33
CA CYS A 284 -18.30 -8.30 3.88
C CYS A 284 -17.12 -9.14 3.38
N THR A 285 -15.94 -8.57 3.31
CA THR A 285 -14.70 -9.26 2.93
C THR A 285 -13.50 -8.73 3.70
N LYS A 286 -12.47 -9.54 3.87
CA LYS A 286 -11.19 -9.09 4.45
C LYS A 286 -10.20 -8.51 3.44
N ARG A 287 -10.41 -8.72 2.14
CA ARG A 287 -9.45 -8.35 1.07
C ARG A 287 -10.10 -7.73 -0.17
N GLY A 288 -11.40 -7.81 -0.29
CA GLY A 288 -12.14 -7.55 -1.51
C GLY A 288 -12.48 -8.83 -2.28
N LYS A 289 -13.34 -8.70 -3.29
CA LYS A 289 -13.77 -9.75 -4.24
C LYS A 289 -13.96 -9.15 -5.62
N ASP A 290 -14.00 -10.01 -6.65
CA ASP A 290 -14.24 -9.58 -8.02
C ASP A 290 -15.71 -9.24 -8.29
N ARG A 291 -16.62 -9.71 -7.42
CA ARG A 291 -18.06 -9.38 -7.46
C ARG A 291 -18.60 -9.16 -6.05
N CYS A 292 -19.58 -8.28 -5.93
CA CYS A 292 -20.29 -8.10 -4.67
C CYS A 292 -21.01 -9.40 -4.28
N PRO A 293 -20.73 -9.99 -3.11
CA PRO A 293 -21.37 -11.25 -2.71
C PRO A 293 -22.88 -11.11 -2.43
N LYS A 294 -23.37 -9.87 -2.26
CA LYS A 294 -24.80 -9.55 -2.09
C LYS A 294 -25.47 -9.02 -3.37
N GLY A 295 -24.70 -8.83 -4.45
CA GLY A 295 -25.19 -8.35 -5.75
C GLY A 295 -25.48 -6.84 -5.84
N HIS A 296 -25.69 -6.14 -4.73
CA HIS A 296 -26.19 -4.77 -4.75
C HIS A 296 -25.09 -3.69 -4.80
N PHE A 297 -23.88 -3.96 -4.39
CA PHE A 297 -22.70 -3.07 -4.36
C PHE A 297 -22.92 -1.69 -3.68
N ARG A 298 -23.93 -1.56 -2.81
CA ARG A 298 -24.34 -0.31 -2.15
C ARG A 298 -23.20 0.41 -1.43
N CYS A 299 -22.23 -0.34 -0.86
CA CYS A 299 -21.04 0.24 -0.21
C CYS A 299 -20.20 1.14 -1.12
N MET A 300 -20.39 1.10 -2.44
CA MET A 300 -19.74 1.98 -3.41
C MET A 300 -20.75 2.86 -4.15
N THR A 301 -21.91 2.31 -4.55
CA THR A 301 -22.90 3.06 -5.35
C THR A 301 -23.67 4.11 -4.54
N GLU A 302 -23.78 3.95 -3.22
CA GLU A 302 -24.45 4.91 -2.31
C GLU A 302 -23.46 5.85 -1.58
N GLN A 303 -22.19 5.90 -2.00
CA GLN A 303 -21.24 6.90 -1.50
C GLN A 303 -21.69 8.31 -1.90
N VAL A 304 -21.68 9.24 -0.95
CA VAL A 304 -22.08 10.65 -1.12
C VAL A 304 -20.88 11.58 -1.01
#